data_fdbacd9341b40b31c4f0c75087c2ecf1
#
_entry.id   fdbacd9341b40b31c4f0c75087c2ecf1
#
_cell.length_a   1.000
_cell.length_b   1.000
_cell.length_c   1.000
_cell.angle_alpha   90.00
_cell.angle_beta   90.00
_cell.angle_gamma   90.00
#
_symmetry.space_group_name_H-M   'P 1'
#
loop_
_entity.id
_entity.type
_entity.pdbx_description
1 polymer ?
#
loop_
_entity_poly.entity_id
_entity_poly.type
_entity_poly.pdbx_seq_one_letter_code
_entity_poly.pdbx_strand_id
1 'polypeptide(L)'
;VEGMFDLLEGKAQRCAFDGTETILQADGRYCCVPVTHKVTLGEIVDLLAAFKTQPETLLMPKMPDGSFAKKLFSLYLTYLPAEQFKYPLKMNVDDRGSFTELLHTLDCGQVSVNISRPGVTKGQHWHNSKWELFIVVHGTALIRERNIHTDETVEFRVSGEKIEAVRMIPGWTHSIINLSDTEELVT
;
A
#
# COMPACT_ATOMS: atom_id res chain seq x y z
N VAL A 1 17.65 -19.23 -4.52
CA VAL A 1 17.04 -20.55 -4.85
C VAL A 1 17.24 -20.86 -6.34
N GLU A 2 16.81 -19.96 -7.27
CA GLU A 2 16.99 -20.18 -8.72
C GLU A 2 18.42 -20.54 -9.11
N GLY A 3 19.44 -19.80 -8.63
CA GLY A 3 20.84 -20.11 -8.91
C GLY A 3 21.30 -21.48 -8.39
N MET A 4 20.61 -22.05 -7.39
CA MET A 4 20.87 -23.45 -6.96
C MET A 4 20.29 -24.46 -7.96
N PHE A 5 19.13 -24.19 -8.51
CA PHE A 5 18.56 -25.01 -9.59
C PHE A 5 19.37 -24.89 -10.87
N ASP A 6 19.80 -23.68 -11.25
CA ASP A 6 20.69 -23.48 -12.38
C ASP A 6 22.00 -24.28 -12.25
N LEU A 7 22.53 -24.38 -11.01
CA LEU A 7 23.70 -25.20 -10.75
C LEU A 7 23.42 -26.68 -10.97
N LEU A 8 22.30 -27.18 -10.43
CA LEU A 8 21.91 -28.59 -10.57
C LEU A 8 21.61 -28.96 -12.02
N GLU A 9 21.05 -28.04 -12.78
CA GLU A 9 20.73 -28.22 -14.20
C GLU A 9 21.91 -27.95 -15.15
N GLY A 10 23.08 -27.58 -14.59
CA GLY A 10 24.26 -27.26 -15.37
C GLY A 10 24.19 -25.93 -16.16
N LYS A 11 23.23 -25.06 -15.84
CA LYS A 11 23.01 -23.76 -16.46
C LYS A 11 23.73 -22.62 -15.76
N ALA A 12 24.26 -22.84 -14.55
CA ALA A 12 24.92 -21.81 -13.78
C ALA A 12 26.17 -21.28 -14.48
N GLN A 13 26.29 -19.96 -14.52
CA GLN A 13 27.47 -19.28 -15.06
C GLN A 13 28.70 -19.57 -14.18
N ARG A 14 29.82 -19.87 -14.80
CA ARG A 14 31.09 -20.07 -14.11
C ARG A 14 31.81 -18.74 -13.89
N CYS A 15 32.57 -18.68 -12.80
CA CYS A 15 33.37 -17.52 -12.44
C CYS A 15 34.64 -17.89 -11.68
N ALA A 16 35.58 -16.97 -11.70
CA ALA A 16 36.73 -16.91 -10.83
C ALA A 16 36.57 -15.77 -9.82
N PHE A 17 37.31 -15.85 -8.73
CA PHE A 17 37.39 -14.78 -7.72
C PHE A 17 38.89 -14.47 -7.54
N ASP A 18 39.30 -13.25 -7.76
CA ASP A 18 40.71 -12.81 -7.67
C ASP A 18 41.10 -12.29 -6.27
N GLY A 19 40.18 -12.34 -5.32
CA GLY A 19 40.31 -11.80 -3.97
C GLY A 19 39.63 -10.44 -3.78
N THR A 20 39.20 -9.80 -4.86
CA THR A 20 38.49 -8.52 -4.85
C THR A 20 37.18 -8.55 -5.58
N GLU A 21 37.14 -9.13 -6.78
CA GLU A 21 36.00 -9.15 -7.67
C GLU A 21 35.67 -10.56 -8.19
N THR A 22 34.40 -10.75 -8.55
CA THR A 22 33.93 -11.96 -9.24
C THR A 22 33.99 -11.72 -10.74
N ILE A 23 34.79 -12.51 -11.44
CA ILE A 23 35.01 -12.40 -12.88
C ILE A 23 34.33 -13.57 -13.56
N LEU A 24 33.42 -13.29 -14.49
CA LEU A 24 32.78 -14.33 -15.31
C LEU A 24 33.82 -15.01 -16.19
N GLN A 25 33.96 -16.32 -16.07
CA GLN A 25 34.96 -17.12 -16.79
C GLN A 25 34.43 -18.53 -16.99
N ALA A 26 34.39 -18.99 -18.27
CA ALA A 26 33.74 -20.26 -18.66
C ALA A 26 34.34 -21.48 -17.95
N ASP A 27 35.63 -21.48 -17.66
CA ASP A 27 36.37 -22.53 -16.95
C ASP A 27 36.59 -22.20 -15.47
N GLY A 28 35.91 -21.18 -14.95
CA GLY A 28 36.01 -20.72 -13.57
C GLY A 28 35.64 -21.81 -12.55
N ARG A 29 36.37 -21.84 -11.44
CA ARG A 29 36.19 -22.80 -10.36
C ARG A 29 34.84 -22.69 -9.65
N TYR A 30 34.25 -21.48 -9.61
CA TYR A 30 33.03 -21.18 -8.88
C TYR A 30 31.85 -21.00 -9.82
N CYS A 31 30.65 -21.09 -9.27
CA CYS A 31 29.41 -20.70 -9.95
C CYS A 31 28.96 -19.34 -9.45
N CYS A 32 28.56 -18.47 -10.39
CA CYS A 32 28.10 -17.13 -10.10
C CYS A 32 26.58 -17.13 -9.90
N VAL A 33 26.13 -16.44 -8.86
CA VAL A 33 24.71 -16.09 -8.69
C VAL A 33 24.52 -14.65 -9.21
N PRO A 34 23.80 -14.45 -10.33
CA PRO A 34 23.77 -13.16 -11.02
C PRO A 34 23.04 -12.07 -10.24
N VAL A 35 22.14 -12.45 -9.34
CA VAL A 35 21.36 -11.51 -8.54
C VAL A 35 21.66 -11.72 -7.07
N THR A 36 22.40 -10.81 -6.47
CA THR A 36 22.73 -10.81 -5.05
C THR A 36 22.33 -9.47 -4.40
N HIS A 37 22.11 -9.51 -3.10
CA HIS A 37 21.85 -8.31 -2.30
C HIS A 37 22.89 -8.23 -1.18
N LYS A 38 23.57 -7.09 -1.08
CA LYS A 38 24.48 -6.82 0.02
C LYS A 38 23.68 -6.20 1.16
N VAL A 39 23.52 -6.94 2.24
CA VAL A 39 22.76 -6.53 3.43
C VAL A 39 23.50 -6.95 4.71
N THR A 40 23.31 -6.22 5.79
CA THR A 40 23.82 -6.58 7.12
C THR A 40 22.80 -7.45 7.86
N LEU A 41 23.27 -8.16 8.88
CA LEU A 41 22.37 -8.93 9.76
C LEU A 41 21.40 -8.00 10.51
N GLY A 42 21.84 -6.79 10.89
CA GLY A 42 20.97 -5.78 11.51
C GLY A 42 19.81 -5.39 10.62
N GLU A 43 20.07 -5.05 9.34
CA GLU A 43 19.02 -4.73 8.37
C GLU A 43 17.99 -5.87 8.19
N ILE A 44 18.47 -7.14 8.23
CA ILE A 44 17.56 -8.29 8.15
C ILE A 44 16.66 -8.35 9.39
N VAL A 45 17.22 -8.16 10.58
CA VAL A 45 16.47 -8.18 11.85
C VAL A 45 15.45 -7.06 11.89
N ASP A 46 15.82 -5.85 11.48
CA ASP A 46 14.93 -4.67 11.46
C ASP A 46 13.76 -4.88 10.48
N LEU A 47 14.03 -5.42 9.29
CA LEU A 47 12.99 -5.76 8.31
C LEU A 47 12.02 -6.82 8.86
N LEU A 48 12.54 -7.89 9.46
CA LEU A 48 11.69 -8.93 10.04
C LEU A 48 10.84 -8.41 11.20
N ALA A 49 11.39 -7.52 12.03
CA ALA A 49 10.65 -6.86 13.10
C ALA A 49 9.52 -5.98 12.52
N ALA A 50 9.80 -5.19 11.48
CA ALA A 50 8.80 -4.38 10.80
C ALA A 50 7.68 -5.23 10.16
N PHE A 51 8.02 -6.36 9.53
CA PHE A 51 7.04 -7.29 8.97
C PHE A 51 6.14 -7.89 10.05
N LYS A 52 6.73 -8.26 11.19
CA LYS A 52 5.99 -8.84 12.31
C LYS A 52 4.98 -7.86 12.92
N THR A 53 5.33 -6.57 13.02
CA THR A 53 4.47 -5.55 13.62
C THR A 53 3.51 -4.91 12.63
N GLN A 54 3.66 -5.15 11.32
CA GLN A 54 2.82 -4.57 10.28
C GLN A 54 1.32 -4.76 10.48
N PRO A 55 0.80 -5.95 10.88
CA PRO A 55 -0.63 -6.13 11.13
C PRO A 55 -1.21 -5.26 12.24
N GLU A 56 -0.39 -4.87 13.22
CA GLU A 56 -0.79 -4.03 14.35
C GLU A 56 -0.67 -2.53 14.03
N THR A 57 0.42 -2.17 13.34
CA THR A 57 0.72 -0.77 13.01
C THR A 57 0.07 -0.31 11.71
N LEU A 58 -0.32 -1.23 10.82
CA LEU A 58 -0.77 -1.01 9.45
C LEU A 58 0.26 -0.30 8.57
N LEU A 59 1.48 -0.09 9.08
CA LEU A 59 2.57 0.53 8.34
C LEU A 59 3.25 -0.47 7.41
N MET A 60 3.08 -0.27 6.11
CA MET A 60 3.79 -1.06 5.10
C MET A 60 5.24 -0.62 5.00
N PRO A 61 6.22 -1.51 5.23
CA PRO A 61 7.62 -1.19 5.01
C PRO A 61 7.88 -0.82 3.54
N LYS A 62 8.91 0.01 3.33
CA LYS A 62 9.31 0.37 1.96
C LYS A 62 9.93 -0.84 1.25
N MET A 63 9.27 -1.33 0.23
CA MET A 63 9.64 -2.54 -0.52
C MET A 63 9.61 -2.29 -2.04
N PRO A 64 10.57 -1.51 -2.59
CA PRO A 64 10.66 -1.28 -4.02
C PRO A 64 10.75 -2.59 -4.81
N ASP A 65 10.29 -2.58 -6.04
CA ASP A 65 10.39 -3.75 -6.91
C ASP A 65 11.84 -4.22 -7.08
N GLY A 66 12.06 -5.54 -7.08
CA GLY A 66 13.38 -6.14 -7.13
C GLY A 66 14.24 -6.00 -5.87
N SER A 67 13.80 -5.26 -4.84
CA SER A 67 14.56 -5.04 -3.60
C SER A 67 14.69 -6.32 -2.76
N PHE A 68 15.75 -6.36 -1.92
CA PHE A 68 15.91 -7.40 -0.92
C PHE A 68 14.71 -7.45 0.05
N ALA A 69 14.24 -6.29 0.50
CA ALA A 69 13.11 -6.20 1.43
C ALA A 69 11.85 -6.87 0.86
N LYS A 70 11.52 -6.64 -0.44
CA LYS A 70 10.38 -7.27 -1.09
C LYS A 70 10.51 -8.79 -1.18
N LYS A 71 11.72 -9.29 -1.51
CA LYS A 71 12.00 -10.73 -1.57
C LYS A 71 11.94 -11.37 -0.19
N LEU A 72 12.52 -10.70 0.81
CA LEU A 72 12.49 -11.16 2.19
C LEU A 72 11.05 -11.20 2.74
N PHE A 73 10.22 -10.18 2.43
CA PHE A 73 8.82 -10.17 2.84
C PHE A 73 8.04 -11.32 2.22
N SER A 74 8.22 -11.57 0.92
CA SER A 74 7.59 -12.72 0.25
C SER A 74 7.99 -14.05 0.90
N LEU A 75 9.27 -14.20 1.24
CA LEU A 75 9.75 -15.38 1.98
C LEU A 75 9.17 -15.44 3.38
N TYR A 76 9.15 -14.31 4.13
CA TYR A 76 8.58 -14.23 5.48
C TYR A 76 7.13 -14.72 5.50
N LEU A 77 6.30 -14.30 4.53
CA LEU A 77 4.91 -14.72 4.45
C LEU A 77 4.75 -16.25 4.32
N THR A 78 5.70 -16.94 3.68
CA THR A 78 5.64 -18.41 3.54
C THR A 78 5.91 -19.16 4.84
N TYR A 79 6.48 -18.49 5.85
CA TYR A 79 6.73 -19.07 7.17
C TYR A 79 5.64 -18.73 8.20
N LEU A 80 4.65 -17.92 7.84
CA LEU A 80 3.55 -17.63 8.74
C LEU A 80 2.66 -18.86 8.91
N PRO A 81 2.24 -19.18 10.14
CA PRO A 81 1.22 -20.19 10.35
C PRO A 81 -0.13 -19.69 9.84
N ALA A 82 -1.02 -20.60 9.44
CA ALA A 82 -2.29 -20.29 8.80
C ALA A 82 -3.18 -19.31 9.61
N GLU A 83 -3.09 -19.36 10.93
CA GLU A 83 -3.82 -18.48 11.86
C GLU A 83 -3.46 -17.00 11.69
N GLN A 84 -2.26 -16.72 11.17
CA GLN A 84 -1.74 -15.37 10.95
C GLN A 84 -1.99 -14.84 9.54
N PHE A 85 -2.63 -15.61 8.65
CA PHE A 85 -2.99 -15.12 7.31
C PHE A 85 -4.10 -14.08 7.35
N LYS A 86 -4.86 -14.03 8.44
CA LYS A 86 -5.95 -13.09 8.67
C LYS A 86 -5.74 -12.36 9.99
N TYR A 87 -5.86 -11.05 9.96
CA TYR A 87 -5.83 -10.20 11.14
C TYR A 87 -6.98 -9.17 11.08
N PRO A 88 -7.55 -8.79 12.24
CA PRO A 88 -8.63 -7.83 12.29
C PRO A 88 -8.11 -6.41 12.04
N LEU A 89 -8.91 -5.60 11.35
CA LEU A 89 -8.70 -4.16 11.24
C LEU A 89 -9.63 -3.44 12.22
N LYS A 90 -9.16 -2.35 12.80
CA LYS A 90 -9.94 -1.54 13.71
C LYS A 90 -10.99 -0.74 12.95
N MET A 91 -12.25 -1.06 13.10
CA MET A 91 -13.36 -0.26 12.59
C MET A 91 -13.72 0.82 13.61
N ASN A 92 -13.66 2.09 13.21
CA ASN A 92 -14.20 3.19 13.99
C ASN A 92 -15.64 3.43 13.53
N VAL A 93 -16.60 3.05 14.36
CA VAL A 93 -18.04 3.08 14.04
C VAL A 93 -18.73 4.15 14.85
N ASP A 94 -19.57 4.96 14.20
CA ASP A 94 -20.46 5.94 14.82
C ASP A 94 -21.86 5.92 14.15
N ASP A 95 -22.72 6.88 14.48
CA ASP A 95 -24.07 7.01 13.90
C ASP A 95 -24.08 7.38 12.41
N ARG A 96 -22.97 7.83 11.87
CA ARG A 96 -22.80 8.18 10.44
C ARG A 96 -22.31 7.01 9.59
N GLY A 97 -21.83 5.92 10.20
CA GLY A 97 -21.29 4.75 9.53
C GLY A 97 -19.95 4.31 10.12
N SER A 98 -18.97 3.96 9.30
CA SER A 98 -17.66 3.52 9.78
C SER A 98 -16.52 4.10 8.98
N PHE A 99 -15.35 4.11 9.62
CA PHE A 99 -14.05 4.41 9.02
C PHE A 99 -13.06 3.32 9.42
N THR A 100 -12.41 2.71 8.44
CA THR A 100 -11.42 1.65 8.66
C THR A 100 -10.17 1.95 7.86
N GLU A 101 -9.07 2.16 8.56
CA GLU A 101 -7.76 2.22 7.92
C GLU A 101 -7.35 0.81 7.49
N LEU A 102 -6.90 0.66 6.24
CA LEU A 102 -6.43 -0.61 5.68
C LEU A 102 -4.91 -0.74 5.78
N LEU A 103 -4.21 0.31 5.42
CA LEU A 103 -2.76 0.42 5.49
C LEU A 103 -2.32 1.88 5.34
N HIS A 104 -1.10 2.16 5.75
CA HIS A 104 -0.40 3.39 5.36
C HIS A 104 1.08 3.12 5.04
N THR A 105 1.70 4.07 4.37
CA THR A 105 3.12 4.07 4.02
C THR A 105 3.77 5.36 4.48
N LEU A 106 5.09 5.38 4.61
CA LEU A 106 5.82 6.59 5.01
C LEU A 106 5.83 7.67 3.92
N ASP A 107 5.65 7.28 2.67
CA ASP A 107 5.83 8.15 1.50
C ASP A 107 4.56 8.36 0.67
N CYS A 108 3.61 7.44 0.71
CA CYS A 108 2.40 7.49 -0.13
C CYS A 108 1.10 7.72 0.67
N GLY A 109 1.18 7.89 1.99
CA GLY A 109 0.03 8.16 2.84
C GLY A 109 -0.76 6.93 3.24
N GLN A 110 -2.06 7.11 3.44
CA GLN A 110 -3.00 6.16 4.02
C GLN A 110 -4.06 5.75 3.02
N VAL A 111 -4.43 4.47 3.05
CA VAL A 111 -5.60 3.92 2.35
C VAL A 111 -6.61 3.47 3.38
N SER A 112 -7.86 3.89 3.22
CA SER A 112 -8.94 3.56 4.16
C SER A 112 -10.26 3.32 3.43
N VAL A 113 -11.17 2.61 4.09
CA VAL A 113 -12.56 2.44 3.66
C VAL A 113 -13.47 3.23 4.57
N ASN A 114 -14.33 4.04 3.97
CA ASN A 114 -15.44 4.71 4.62
C ASN A 114 -16.75 4.07 4.19
N ILE A 115 -17.59 3.73 5.16
CA ILE A 115 -18.99 3.39 4.93
C ILE A 115 -19.83 4.53 5.51
N SER A 116 -20.69 5.13 4.68
CA SER A 116 -21.60 6.20 5.11
C SER A 116 -23.03 5.76 4.98
N ARG A 117 -23.81 5.91 6.06
CA ARG A 117 -25.23 5.60 6.06
C ARG A 117 -26.01 6.47 5.07
N PRO A 118 -27.25 6.10 4.72
CA PRO A 118 -28.12 6.90 3.86
C PRO A 118 -28.22 8.36 4.30
N GLY A 119 -28.13 9.29 3.36
CA GLY A 119 -28.26 10.73 3.59
C GLY A 119 -27.11 11.40 4.35
N VAL A 120 -26.11 10.64 4.82
CA VAL A 120 -25.03 11.18 5.65
C VAL A 120 -24.05 12.00 4.80
N THR A 121 -23.65 13.14 5.39
CA THR A 121 -22.55 13.98 4.90
C THR A 121 -21.34 13.82 5.81
N LYS A 122 -20.17 13.56 5.21
CA LYS A 122 -18.86 13.54 5.88
C LYS A 122 -17.92 14.58 5.28
N GLY A 123 -16.86 14.93 6.01
CA GLY A 123 -15.90 15.95 5.61
C GLY A 123 -16.25 17.33 6.19
N GLN A 124 -16.45 18.33 5.34
CA GLN A 124 -16.65 19.75 5.71
C GLN A 124 -15.40 20.38 6.36
N HIS A 125 -14.23 20.00 5.89
CA HIS A 125 -12.96 20.54 6.33
C HIS A 125 -12.02 20.72 5.13
N TRP A 126 -10.90 21.35 5.35
CA TRP A 126 -9.85 21.57 4.35
C TRP A 126 -8.47 21.30 4.95
N HIS A 127 -7.47 21.13 4.10
CA HIS A 127 -6.09 20.89 4.48
C HIS A 127 -5.14 21.91 3.84
N ASN A 128 -4.04 22.22 4.52
CA ASN A 128 -3.01 23.12 3.97
C ASN A 128 -2.15 22.47 2.88
N SER A 129 -1.75 21.22 3.09
CA SER A 129 -0.80 20.52 2.21
C SER A 129 -1.19 19.07 1.92
N LYS A 130 -2.06 18.48 2.72
CA LYS A 130 -2.56 17.13 2.50
C LYS A 130 -3.53 17.16 1.32
N TRP A 131 -3.32 16.27 0.36
CA TRP A 131 -4.28 15.95 -0.70
C TRP A 131 -4.91 14.59 -0.44
N GLU A 132 -6.10 14.38 -0.95
CA GLU A 132 -6.83 13.13 -0.82
C GLU A 132 -7.43 12.73 -2.16
N LEU A 133 -7.71 11.43 -2.32
CA LEU A 133 -8.51 10.89 -3.42
C LEU A 133 -9.75 10.25 -2.82
N PHE A 134 -10.93 10.66 -3.29
CA PHE A 134 -12.16 9.97 -3.00
C PHE A 134 -12.55 9.11 -4.20
N ILE A 135 -12.79 7.83 -3.92
CA ILE A 135 -13.16 6.83 -4.92
C ILE A 135 -14.41 6.13 -4.39
N VAL A 136 -15.55 6.34 -5.04
CA VAL A 136 -16.80 5.64 -4.68
C VAL A 136 -16.79 4.27 -5.35
N VAL A 137 -16.93 3.23 -4.55
CA VAL A 137 -16.95 1.83 -5.02
C VAL A 137 -18.33 1.18 -4.91
N HIS A 138 -19.23 1.75 -4.09
CA HIS A 138 -20.63 1.34 -4.00
C HIS A 138 -21.51 2.52 -3.59
N GLY A 139 -22.72 2.58 -4.12
CA GLY A 139 -23.69 3.67 -3.90
C GLY A 139 -23.48 4.86 -4.83
N THR A 140 -24.19 5.95 -4.54
CA THR A 140 -24.11 7.21 -5.29
C THR A 140 -23.84 8.37 -4.34
N ALA A 141 -22.88 9.21 -4.69
CA ALA A 141 -22.47 10.33 -3.87
C ALA A 141 -22.43 11.66 -4.65
N LEU A 142 -22.57 12.74 -3.90
CA LEU A 142 -22.19 14.09 -4.32
C LEU A 142 -20.93 14.50 -3.54
N ILE A 143 -19.85 14.76 -4.23
CA ILE A 143 -18.64 15.38 -3.69
C ILE A 143 -18.72 16.87 -4.01
N ARG A 144 -18.57 17.70 -2.96
CA ARG A 144 -18.57 19.16 -3.09
C ARG A 144 -17.25 19.70 -2.59
N GLU A 145 -16.63 20.57 -3.38
CA GLU A 145 -15.43 21.31 -2.99
C GLU A 145 -15.69 22.80 -3.11
N ARG A 146 -15.18 23.57 -2.13
CA ARG A 146 -15.27 25.03 -2.12
C ARG A 146 -13.91 25.65 -1.79
N ASN A 147 -13.45 26.54 -2.66
CA ASN A 147 -12.23 27.30 -2.45
C ASN A 147 -12.40 28.23 -1.24
N ILE A 148 -11.45 28.17 -0.29
CA ILE A 148 -11.53 28.96 0.97
C ILE A 148 -11.26 30.46 0.76
N HIS A 149 -10.74 30.87 -0.39
CA HIS A 149 -10.41 32.27 -0.67
C HIS A 149 -11.40 32.95 -1.64
N THR A 150 -11.92 32.20 -2.61
CA THR A 150 -12.79 32.75 -3.66
C THR A 150 -14.25 32.38 -3.49
N ASP A 151 -14.57 31.45 -2.58
CA ASP A 151 -15.89 30.82 -2.42
C ASP A 151 -16.40 30.08 -3.67
N GLU A 152 -15.57 29.92 -4.71
CA GLU A 152 -15.87 29.11 -5.86
C GLU A 152 -16.19 27.67 -5.41
N THR A 153 -17.30 27.13 -5.91
CA THR A 153 -17.77 25.79 -5.57
C THR A 153 -17.85 24.92 -6.81
N VAL A 154 -17.36 23.70 -6.70
CA VAL A 154 -17.50 22.66 -7.73
C VAL A 154 -18.12 21.41 -7.12
N GLU A 155 -18.90 20.68 -7.93
CA GLU A 155 -19.62 19.49 -7.51
C GLU A 155 -19.40 18.34 -8.50
N PHE A 156 -19.19 17.15 -7.96
CA PHE A 156 -19.01 15.92 -8.72
C PHE A 156 -20.03 14.88 -8.25
N ARG A 157 -20.90 14.43 -9.15
CA ARG A 157 -21.76 13.27 -8.90
C ARG A 157 -21.03 12.03 -9.35
N VAL A 158 -20.81 11.09 -8.42
CA VAL A 158 -20.02 9.87 -8.63
C VAL A 158 -20.79 8.64 -8.12
N SER A 159 -20.49 7.48 -8.68
CA SER A 159 -21.15 6.23 -8.26
C SER A 159 -20.23 5.02 -8.40
N GLY A 160 -20.56 3.92 -7.70
CA GLY A 160 -19.89 2.64 -7.85
C GLY A 160 -20.13 1.94 -9.19
N GLU A 161 -21.10 2.39 -9.99
CA GLU A 161 -21.33 1.85 -11.35
C GLU A 161 -20.27 2.30 -12.34
N LYS A 162 -19.71 3.50 -12.13
CA LYS A 162 -18.58 4.05 -12.89
C LYS A 162 -17.56 4.60 -11.89
N ILE A 163 -16.54 3.82 -11.62
CA ILE A 163 -15.52 4.19 -10.62
C ILE A 163 -14.65 5.32 -11.17
N GLU A 164 -14.70 6.46 -10.49
CA GLU A 164 -13.92 7.67 -10.79
C GLU A 164 -13.20 8.14 -9.52
N ALA A 165 -12.00 8.69 -9.70
CA ALA A 165 -11.24 9.30 -8.62
C ALA A 165 -11.41 10.82 -8.65
N VAL A 166 -11.86 11.40 -7.54
CA VAL A 166 -11.93 12.86 -7.34
C VAL A 166 -10.82 13.29 -6.40
N ARG A 167 -10.06 14.31 -6.80
CA ARG A 167 -8.96 14.86 -6.01
C ARG A 167 -9.47 15.94 -5.08
N MET A 168 -9.25 15.76 -3.79
CA MET A 168 -9.44 16.81 -2.77
C MET A 168 -8.19 17.69 -2.77
N ILE A 169 -8.34 18.95 -3.16
CA ILE A 169 -7.23 19.88 -3.38
C ILE A 169 -6.92 20.64 -2.08
N PRO A 170 -5.65 20.80 -1.67
CA PRO A 170 -5.30 21.67 -0.56
C PRO A 170 -5.86 23.10 -0.75
N GLY A 171 -6.37 23.69 0.33
CA GLY A 171 -7.01 25.00 0.30
C GLY A 171 -8.46 24.99 -0.15
N TRP A 172 -9.05 23.82 -0.41
CA TRP A 172 -10.47 23.66 -0.70
C TRP A 172 -11.15 22.87 0.41
N THR A 173 -12.23 23.40 0.95
CA THR A 173 -13.13 22.63 1.83
C THR A 173 -13.80 21.57 1.00
N HIS A 174 -13.84 20.35 1.49
CA HIS A 174 -14.48 19.25 0.77
C HIS A 174 -15.47 18.49 1.66
N SER A 175 -16.47 17.90 1.03
CA SER A 175 -17.45 17.01 1.64
C SER A 175 -17.90 15.95 0.67
N ILE A 176 -18.36 14.81 1.21
CA ILE A 176 -19.02 13.77 0.46
C ILE A 176 -20.38 13.46 1.09
N ILE A 177 -21.41 13.40 0.26
CA ILE A 177 -22.80 13.21 0.65
C ILE A 177 -23.28 11.90 0.05
N ASN A 178 -23.78 10.98 0.87
CA ASN A 178 -24.52 9.82 0.38
C ASN A 178 -25.89 10.27 -0.14
N LEU A 179 -26.14 10.11 -1.43
CA LEU A 179 -27.40 10.55 -2.07
C LEU A 179 -28.54 9.54 -1.98
N SER A 180 -28.29 8.35 -1.46
CA SER A 180 -29.32 7.34 -1.24
C SER A 180 -30.03 7.56 0.07
N ASP A 181 -31.34 7.30 0.10
CA ASP A 181 -32.15 7.27 1.32
C ASP A 181 -32.17 5.85 1.97
N THR A 182 -31.66 4.84 1.30
CA THR A 182 -31.79 3.43 1.70
C THR A 182 -30.50 2.65 1.68
N GLU A 183 -29.53 3.04 0.86
CA GLU A 183 -28.29 2.29 0.64
C GLU A 183 -27.08 2.97 1.28
N GLU A 184 -26.14 2.18 1.73
CA GLU A 184 -24.87 2.66 2.21
C GLU A 184 -24.00 3.13 1.04
N LEU A 185 -23.16 4.12 1.30
CA LEU A 185 -22.11 4.57 0.40
C LEU A 185 -20.78 4.00 0.89
N VAL A 186 -20.01 3.39 -0.02
CA VAL A 186 -18.66 2.89 0.25
C VAL A 186 -17.64 3.67 -0.59
N THR A 187 -16.66 4.26 0.12
CA THR A 187 -15.57 5.03 -0.48
C THR A 187 -14.22 4.60 0.06
#